data_4c71b8e5400cf1f541aa6c24bbc7f1d0
#
_entry.id   4c71b8e5400cf1f541aa6c24bbc7f1d0
#
_cell.length_a   1.000
_cell.length_b   1.000
_cell.length_c   1.000
_cell.angle_alpha   90.00
_cell.angle_beta   90.00
_cell.angle_gamma   90.00
#
_symmetry.space_group_name_H-M   'P 1'
#
loop_
_entity.id
_entity.type
_entity.pdbx_description
1 polymer ?
#
loop_
_entity_poly.entity_id
_entity_poly.type
_entity_poly.pdbx_seq_one_letter_code
_entity_poly.pdbx_strand_id
1 'polypeptide(L)'
;MKRYIPLVGEALWACKRILEHNDDSIFAFPRYTSINQCNANSASAALNKWLKSKLMDDYVIHGFRHSFRDRLRTVECPSEIIDQLGGWSLKSVGQGYGKGFSKDILFKWMKQI
;
A
#
# COMPACT_ATOMS: atom_id res chain seq x y z
N MET A 1 -6.76 -10.35 -6.96
CA MET A 1 -5.88 -11.26 -6.18
C MET A 1 -5.77 -10.77 -4.75
N LYS A 2 -6.02 -11.64 -3.78
CA LYS A 2 -5.91 -11.33 -2.35
C LYS A 2 -4.45 -11.45 -1.92
N ARG A 3 -3.92 -10.44 -1.22
CA ARG A 3 -2.57 -10.45 -0.66
C ARG A 3 -2.56 -9.85 0.74
N TYR A 4 -1.54 -10.20 1.52
CA TYR A 4 -1.28 -9.63 2.84
C TYR A 4 -0.14 -8.62 2.74
N ILE A 5 -0.34 -7.46 3.33
CA ILE A 5 0.67 -6.42 3.45
C ILE A 5 0.81 -6.09 4.93
N PRO A 6 1.93 -6.40 5.57
CA PRO A 6 2.16 -6.02 6.96
C PRO A 6 2.19 -4.50 7.10
N LEU A 7 1.47 -3.98 8.07
CA LEU A 7 1.47 -2.54 8.37
C LEU A 7 2.55 -2.21 9.38
N VAL A 8 3.36 -1.22 9.08
CA VAL A 8 4.44 -0.74 9.94
C VAL A 8 4.44 0.79 10.00
N GLY A 9 5.08 1.37 11.02
CA GLY A 9 5.28 2.80 11.14
C GLY A 9 3.99 3.61 11.00
N GLU A 10 4.03 4.66 10.20
CA GLU A 10 2.91 5.59 10.00
C GLU A 10 1.67 4.93 9.40
N ALA A 11 1.84 3.91 8.56
CA ALA A 11 0.70 3.16 8.00
C ALA A 11 -0.05 2.39 9.09
N LEU A 12 0.67 1.77 10.03
CA LEU A 12 0.06 1.11 11.19
C LEU A 12 -0.63 2.12 12.10
N TRP A 13 0.01 3.25 12.37
CA TRP A 13 -0.57 4.34 13.17
C TRP A 13 -1.87 4.84 12.53
N ALA A 14 -1.87 5.12 11.23
CA ALA A 14 -3.05 5.60 10.52
C ALA A 14 -4.21 4.59 10.55
N CYS A 15 -3.93 3.30 10.39
CA CYS A 15 -4.96 2.26 10.48
C CYS A 15 -5.55 2.15 11.88
N LYS A 16 -4.73 2.25 12.93
CA LYS A 16 -5.22 2.28 14.31
C LYS A 16 -6.13 3.47 14.57
N ARG A 17 -5.76 4.67 14.09
CA ARG A 17 -6.61 5.86 14.22
C ARG A 17 -7.94 5.73 13.49
N ILE A 18 -7.95 5.12 12.30
CA ILE A 18 -9.20 4.83 11.58
C ILE A 18 -10.11 3.95 12.43
N LEU A 19 -9.58 2.88 13.04
CA LEU A 19 -10.36 1.98 13.90
C LEU A 19 -10.90 2.68 15.14
N GLU A 20 -10.16 3.61 15.74
CA GLU A 20 -10.57 4.36 16.92
C GLU A 20 -11.66 5.41 16.64
N HIS A 21 -11.71 5.97 15.42
CA HIS A 21 -12.56 7.13 15.08
C HIS A 21 -13.66 6.82 14.08
N ASN A 22 -13.84 5.56 13.68
CA ASN A 22 -14.79 5.16 12.64
C ASN A 22 -15.90 4.26 13.20
N ASP A 23 -16.56 4.71 14.26
CA ASP A 23 -17.49 3.91 15.05
C ASP A 23 -18.73 3.44 14.28
N ASP A 24 -19.15 4.17 13.22
CA ASP A 24 -20.40 3.94 12.51
C ASP A 24 -20.22 3.30 11.11
N SER A 25 -19.01 2.96 10.72
CA SER A 25 -18.76 2.44 9.36
C SER A 25 -17.90 1.19 9.36
N ILE A 26 -18.30 0.20 8.54
CA ILE A 26 -17.48 -0.97 8.22
C ILE A 26 -16.34 -0.65 7.24
N PHE A 27 -16.34 0.54 6.64
CA PHE A 27 -15.33 0.97 5.69
C PHE A 27 -14.32 1.93 6.32
N ALA A 28 -13.05 1.75 6.02
CA ALA A 28 -11.99 2.66 6.45
C ALA A 28 -12.17 4.08 5.89
N PHE A 29 -12.73 4.21 4.70
CA PHE A 29 -12.98 5.49 4.03
C PHE A 29 -14.42 5.59 3.52
N PRO A 30 -15.39 5.80 4.44
CA PRO A 30 -16.82 5.78 4.08
C PRO A 30 -17.23 6.88 3.10
N ARG A 31 -16.48 7.98 3.03
CA ARG A 31 -16.72 9.04 2.05
C ARG A 31 -16.56 8.57 0.60
N TYR A 32 -15.69 7.58 0.38
CA TYR A 32 -15.34 7.10 -0.96
C TYR A 32 -15.78 5.66 -1.22
N THR A 33 -16.30 4.98 -0.21
CA THR A 33 -16.62 3.55 -0.31
C THR A 33 -17.98 3.24 0.29
N SER A 34 -18.80 2.52 -0.48
CA SER A 34 -20.05 1.92 -0.04
C SER A 34 -20.08 0.44 -0.38
N ILE A 35 -21.15 -0.27 0.01
CA ILE A 35 -21.29 -1.72 -0.28
C ILE A 35 -21.19 -2.00 -1.78
N ASN A 36 -21.72 -1.11 -2.62
CA ASN A 36 -21.85 -1.31 -4.06
C ASN A 36 -20.81 -0.54 -4.90
N GLN A 37 -20.04 0.36 -4.30
CA GLN A 37 -19.20 1.27 -5.06
C GLN A 37 -17.94 1.68 -4.29
N CYS A 38 -16.81 1.74 -5.00
CA CYS A 38 -15.58 2.35 -4.54
C CYS A 38 -15.17 3.48 -5.49
N ASN A 39 -15.22 4.72 -5.00
CA ASN A 39 -14.87 5.93 -5.76
C ASN A 39 -13.36 6.25 -5.65
N ALA A 40 -12.52 5.32 -6.04
CA ALA A 40 -11.06 5.45 -5.97
C ALA A 40 -10.55 6.66 -6.77
N ASN A 41 -11.17 6.97 -7.91
CA ASN A 41 -10.79 8.14 -8.73
C ASN A 41 -11.05 9.45 -8.01
N SER A 42 -12.18 9.59 -7.32
CA SER A 42 -12.49 10.78 -6.52
C SER A 42 -11.54 10.94 -5.34
N ALA A 43 -11.20 9.84 -4.65
CA ALA A 43 -10.20 9.83 -3.59
C ALA A 43 -8.83 10.25 -4.11
N SER A 44 -8.39 9.69 -5.24
CA SER A 44 -7.13 10.04 -5.88
C SER A 44 -7.06 11.52 -6.28
N ALA A 45 -8.13 12.06 -6.85
CA ALA A 45 -8.19 13.47 -7.22
C ALA A 45 -8.07 14.40 -6.00
N ALA A 46 -8.79 14.10 -4.91
CA ALA A 46 -8.72 14.86 -3.67
C ALA A 46 -7.33 14.80 -3.03
N LEU A 47 -6.72 13.62 -2.96
CA LEU A 47 -5.37 13.42 -2.42
C LEU A 47 -4.30 14.11 -3.25
N ASN A 48 -4.39 14.06 -4.57
CA ASN A 48 -3.45 14.75 -5.47
C ASN A 48 -3.58 16.28 -5.34
N LYS A 49 -4.80 16.81 -5.21
CA LYS A 49 -5.03 18.23 -4.96
C LYS A 49 -4.41 18.67 -3.64
N TRP A 50 -4.60 17.88 -2.58
CA TRP A 50 -3.99 18.14 -1.28
C TRP A 50 -2.47 18.09 -1.36
N LEU A 51 -1.89 17.09 -2.02
CA LEU A 51 -0.46 16.92 -2.18
C LEU A 51 0.18 18.12 -2.89
N LYS A 52 -0.44 18.58 -3.99
CA LYS A 52 -0.02 19.80 -4.71
C LYS A 52 -0.06 21.05 -3.85
N SER A 53 -1.01 21.15 -2.92
CA SER A 53 -1.09 22.28 -1.99
C SER A 53 0.03 22.30 -0.95
N LYS A 54 0.73 21.17 -0.74
CA LYS A 54 1.80 21.02 0.25
C LYS A 54 3.20 21.00 -0.34
N LEU A 55 3.31 20.58 -1.59
CA LEU A 55 4.59 20.43 -2.28
C LEU A 55 4.64 21.36 -3.50
N MET A 56 5.83 21.87 -3.80
CA MET A 56 6.02 22.81 -4.90
C MET A 56 6.08 22.13 -6.27
N ASP A 57 6.26 20.81 -6.31
CA ASP A 57 6.41 20.03 -7.53
C ASP A 57 5.16 19.23 -7.88
N ASP A 58 5.09 18.75 -9.12
CA ASP A 58 3.99 17.94 -9.65
C ASP A 58 4.04 16.47 -9.17
N TYR A 59 4.18 16.28 -7.87
CA TYR A 59 4.06 14.95 -7.27
C TYR A 59 2.63 14.46 -7.28
N VAL A 60 2.46 13.17 -7.47
CA VAL A 60 1.15 12.48 -7.42
C VAL A 60 1.19 11.33 -6.43
N ILE A 61 0.02 11.00 -5.89
CA ILE A 61 -0.12 9.89 -4.91
C ILE A 61 0.45 8.57 -5.44
N HIS A 62 0.30 8.30 -6.73
CA HIS A 62 0.88 7.10 -7.35
C HIS A 62 2.42 7.02 -7.21
N GLY A 63 3.09 8.15 -7.06
CA GLY A 63 4.53 8.22 -6.80
C GLY A 63 4.97 7.48 -5.54
N PHE A 64 4.12 7.39 -4.51
CA PHE A 64 4.41 6.59 -3.31
C PHE A 64 4.62 5.11 -3.63
N ARG A 65 3.97 4.59 -4.66
CA ARG A 65 4.17 3.22 -5.12
C ARG A 65 5.59 3.00 -5.65
N HIS A 66 6.14 3.96 -6.36
CA HIS A 66 7.54 3.94 -6.82
C HIS A 66 8.50 4.05 -5.64
N SER A 67 8.27 5.01 -4.74
CA SER A 67 9.09 5.19 -3.53
C SER A 67 9.09 3.93 -2.65
N PHE A 68 7.97 3.25 -2.51
CA PHE A 68 7.87 2.00 -1.78
C PHE A 68 8.79 0.91 -2.37
N ARG A 69 8.78 0.78 -3.69
CA ARG A 69 9.65 -0.16 -4.41
C ARG A 69 11.13 0.17 -4.22
N ASP A 70 11.48 1.46 -4.35
CA ASP A 70 12.85 1.93 -4.21
C ASP A 70 13.39 1.76 -2.79
N ARG A 71 12.57 2.02 -1.78
CA ARG A 71 12.94 1.78 -0.38
C ARG A 71 13.23 0.30 -0.11
N LEU A 72 12.41 -0.62 -0.63
CA LEU A 72 12.67 -2.05 -0.51
C LEU A 72 13.94 -2.46 -1.24
N ARG A 73 14.23 -1.89 -2.40
CA ARG A 73 15.51 -2.11 -3.10
C ARG A 73 16.71 -1.60 -2.32
N THR A 74 16.58 -0.46 -1.68
CA THR A 74 17.67 0.14 -0.87
C THR A 74 18.10 -0.77 0.28
N VAL A 75 17.18 -1.54 0.84
CA VAL A 75 17.49 -2.54 1.88
C VAL A 75 17.77 -3.94 1.31
N GLU A 76 18.02 -4.02 0.01
CA GLU A 76 18.37 -5.25 -0.70
C GLU A 76 17.29 -6.35 -0.61
N CYS A 77 16.01 -5.95 -0.49
CA CYS A 77 14.90 -6.89 -0.48
C CYS A 77 14.84 -7.67 -1.80
N PRO A 78 14.72 -9.02 -1.75
CA PRO A 78 14.57 -9.82 -2.96
C PRO A 78 13.40 -9.37 -3.84
N SER A 79 13.61 -9.34 -5.16
CA SER A 79 12.61 -8.85 -6.12
C SER A 79 11.25 -9.55 -6.04
N GLU A 80 11.26 -10.85 -5.76
CA GLU A 80 10.04 -11.65 -5.60
C GLU A 80 9.19 -11.19 -4.40
N ILE A 81 9.86 -10.83 -3.30
CA ILE A 81 9.19 -10.28 -2.10
C ILE A 81 8.65 -8.87 -2.40
N ILE A 82 9.43 -8.04 -3.11
CA ILE A 82 8.99 -6.72 -3.56
C ILE A 82 7.73 -6.85 -4.40
N ASP A 83 7.72 -7.75 -5.37
CA ASP A 83 6.60 -7.96 -6.27
C ASP A 83 5.36 -8.47 -5.50
N GLN A 84 5.53 -9.36 -4.55
CA GLN A 84 4.44 -9.85 -3.70
C GLN A 84 3.86 -8.71 -2.83
N LEU A 85 4.69 -7.93 -2.17
CA LEU A 85 4.26 -6.78 -1.35
C LEU A 85 3.54 -5.73 -2.18
N GLY A 86 4.10 -5.36 -3.33
CA GLY A 86 3.55 -4.35 -4.21
C GLY A 86 2.38 -4.81 -5.09
N GLY A 87 2.16 -6.12 -5.20
CA GLY A 87 1.16 -6.70 -6.09
C GLY A 87 1.50 -6.48 -7.57
N TRP A 88 2.80 -6.46 -7.90
CA TRP A 88 3.25 -6.45 -9.29
C TRP A 88 3.16 -7.86 -9.90
N SER A 89 2.94 -7.92 -11.20
CA SER A 89 2.85 -9.19 -11.91
C SER A 89 4.16 -9.97 -11.83
N LEU A 90 4.08 -11.26 -11.59
CA LEU A 90 5.21 -12.16 -11.66
C LEU A 90 5.60 -12.35 -13.12
N LYS A 91 6.83 -11.95 -13.49
CA LYS A 91 7.30 -11.99 -14.88
C LYS A 91 7.96 -13.31 -15.28
N SER A 92 8.25 -14.18 -14.33
CA SER A 92 8.89 -15.48 -14.60
C SER A 92 8.00 -16.65 -14.21
N VAL A 93 8.12 -17.75 -14.99
CA VAL A 93 7.38 -18.99 -14.72
C VAL A 93 7.72 -19.57 -13.35
N GLY A 94 8.96 -19.44 -12.90
CA GLY A 94 9.40 -19.89 -11.58
C GLY A 94 8.73 -19.14 -10.41
N GLN A 95 8.38 -17.89 -10.59
CA GLN A 95 7.67 -17.08 -9.56
C GLN A 95 6.19 -17.43 -9.44
N GLY A 96 5.60 -18.10 -10.42
CA GLY A 96 4.20 -18.56 -10.39
C GLY A 96 3.98 -19.83 -9.57
N TYR A 97 5.05 -20.53 -9.19
CA TYR A 97 4.98 -21.77 -8.40
C TYR A 97 5.13 -21.48 -6.90
N GLY A 98 4.20 -22.03 -6.11
CA GLY A 98 4.22 -21.93 -4.65
C GLY A 98 3.19 -20.94 -4.09
N LYS A 99 3.08 -20.93 -2.76
CA LYS A 99 2.11 -20.11 -1.99
C LYS A 99 2.61 -18.70 -1.68
N GLY A 100 3.76 -18.30 -2.22
CA GLY A 100 4.42 -17.05 -1.89
C GLY A 100 5.13 -17.09 -0.53
N PHE A 101 5.57 -15.94 -0.08
CA PHE A 101 6.29 -15.78 1.19
C PHE A 101 5.35 -15.68 2.38
N SER A 102 5.79 -16.17 3.53
CA SER A 102 5.02 -16.09 4.77
C SER A 102 4.87 -14.66 5.27
N LYS A 103 3.86 -14.42 6.11
CA LYS A 103 3.64 -13.12 6.76
C LYS A 103 4.86 -12.64 7.55
N ASP A 104 5.58 -13.54 8.20
CA ASP A 104 6.77 -13.22 9.00
C ASP A 104 7.92 -12.71 8.11
N ILE A 105 8.14 -13.33 6.97
CA ILE A 105 9.14 -12.88 5.98
C ILE A 105 8.77 -11.51 5.43
N LEU A 106 7.51 -11.31 5.03
CA LEU A 106 7.02 -10.02 4.55
C LEU A 106 7.18 -8.93 5.61
N PHE A 107 6.84 -9.23 6.85
CA PHE A 107 6.99 -8.31 7.99
C PHE A 107 8.45 -7.96 8.27
N LYS A 108 9.35 -8.93 8.19
CA LYS A 108 10.80 -8.72 8.33
C LYS A 108 11.30 -7.61 7.40
N TRP A 109 10.90 -7.65 6.13
CA TRP A 109 11.31 -6.65 5.13
C TRP A 109 10.59 -5.32 5.31
N MET A 110 9.30 -5.33 5.61
CA MET A 110 8.53 -4.11 5.85
C MET A 110 9.07 -3.30 7.03
N LYS A 111 9.62 -3.93 8.06
CA LYS A 111 10.23 -3.21 9.20
C LYS A 111 11.51 -2.47 8.86
N GLN A 112 12.14 -2.74 7.72
CA GLN A 112 13.40 -2.13 7.32
C GLN A 112 13.23 -0.83 6.52
N ILE A 113 12.00 -0.51 6.14
CA ILE A 113 11.72 0.66 5.30
C ILE A 113 10.95 1.76 6.02
#